data_31a115022d8d200189db5ed5fe875853
#
_entry.id   31a115022d8d200189db5ed5fe875853
#
_cell.length_a   1.000
_cell.length_b   1.000
_cell.length_c   1.000
_cell.angle_alpha   90.00
_cell.angle_beta   90.00
_cell.angle_gamma   90.00
#
_symmetry.space_group_name_H-M   'P 1'
#
loop_
_entity.id
_entity.type
_entity.pdbx_description
1 polymer ?
#
loop_
_entity_poly.entity_id
_entity_poly.type
_entity_poly.pdbx_seq_one_letter_code
_entity_poly.pdbx_strand_id
1 'polypeptide(L)'
;MKIMIRILTIALGLWVLALFTAPLMVQSGSTFLQYLGTVVYFLADPVCHQLPERSLFINDLPMAVCARCFAIYFGGFFIFVLAWIKQFSKQWPKWIYYSAAFLFMTEILTEYLNLYHNNFEFRLLSGFILGILLFRIILETIIKEKARIKNG
;
A
#
# COMPACT_ATOMS: atom_id res chain seq x y z
N MET A 1 18.54 -2.13 -12.96
CA MET A 1 17.14 -2.57 -12.79
C MET A 1 16.93 -3.51 -11.61
N LYS A 2 17.59 -4.68 -11.58
CA LYS A 2 17.42 -5.63 -10.47
C LYS A 2 17.73 -5.03 -9.09
N ILE A 3 18.82 -4.24 -8.98
CA ILE A 3 19.20 -3.58 -7.70
C ILE A 3 18.14 -2.56 -7.29
N MET A 4 17.64 -1.73 -8.19
CA MET A 4 16.62 -0.73 -7.90
C MET A 4 15.30 -1.38 -7.43
N ILE A 5 14.84 -2.43 -8.12
CA ILE A 5 13.65 -3.19 -7.70
C ILE A 5 13.85 -3.78 -6.30
N ARG A 6 15.04 -4.32 -6.00
CA ARG A 6 15.36 -4.85 -4.67
C ARG A 6 15.31 -3.78 -3.59
N ILE A 7 15.92 -2.62 -3.85
CA ILE A 7 15.90 -1.49 -2.90
C ILE A 7 14.47 -1.04 -2.63
N LEU A 8 13.65 -0.87 -3.68
CA LEU A 8 12.24 -0.48 -3.54
C LEU A 8 11.42 -1.54 -2.81
N THR A 9 11.67 -2.84 -3.08
CA THR A 9 11.00 -3.93 -2.37
C THR A 9 11.33 -3.91 -0.88
N ILE A 10 12.61 -3.76 -0.54
CA ILE A 10 13.07 -3.70 0.86
C ILE A 10 12.48 -2.46 1.55
N ALA A 11 12.58 -1.29 0.93
CA ALA A 11 12.06 -0.06 1.50
C ALA A 11 10.55 -0.13 1.77
N LEU A 12 9.78 -0.64 0.79
CA LEU A 12 8.33 -0.80 0.94
C LEU A 12 7.97 -1.88 1.96
N GLY A 13 8.75 -2.97 2.03
CA GLY A 13 8.59 -4.01 3.04
C GLY A 13 8.85 -3.50 4.46
N LEU A 14 9.90 -2.70 4.64
CA LEU A 14 10.19 -2.04 5.92
C LEU A 14 9.08 -1.05 6.31
N TRP A 15 8.54 -0.30 5.35
CA TRP A 15 7.41 0.60 5.58
C TRP A 15 6.16 -0.16 6.02
N VAL A 16 5.76 -1.22 5.31
CA VAL A 16 4.63 -2.09 5.69
C VAL A 16 4.82 -2.68 7.08
N LEU A 17 6.04 -3.15 7.38
CA LEU A 17 6.39 -3.67 8.72
C LEU A 17 6.28 -2.58 9.78
N ALA A 18 6.77 -1.37 9.52
CA ALA A 18 6.68 -0.24 10.43
C ALA A 18 5.22 0.14 10.73
N LEU A 19 4.37 0.21 9.70
CA LEU A 19 2.94 0.48 9.86
C LEU A 19 2.24 -0.58 10.73
N PHE A 20 2.60 -1.85 10.54
CA PHE A 20 2.03 -2.95 11.32
C PHE A 20 2.52 -2.96 12.77
N THR A 21 3.80 -2.66 13.00
CA THR A 21 4.41 -2.70 14.34
C THR A 21 4.23 -1.41 15.14
N ALA A 22 3.85 -0.30 14.52
CA ALA A 22 3.68 1.00 15.18
C ALA A 22 2.80 0.95 16.43
N PRO A 23 1.60 0.30 16.45
CA PRO A 23 0.79 0.20 17.65
C PRO A 23 1.49 -0.56 18.79
N LEU A 24 2.24 -1.61 18.46
CA LEU A 24 3.03 -2.38 19.44
C LEU A 24 4.19 -1.56 20.01
N MET A 25 4.82 -0.75 19.15
CA MET A 25 5.92 0.14 19.58
C MET A 25 5.43 1.21 20.54
N VAL A 26 4.28 1.82 20.27
CA VAL A 26 3.68 2.85 21.14
C VAL A 26 3.30 2.26 22.50
N GLN A 27 2.88 1.01 22.57
CA GLN A 27 2.50 0.32 23.80
C GLN A 27 3.70 -0.28 24.55
N SER A 28 4.90 -0.21 23.99
CA SER A 28 6.08 -0.79 24.61
C SER A 28 6.49 -0.04 25.88
N GLY A 29 7.13 -0.73 26.83
CA GLY A 29 7.69 -0.10 28.03
C GLY A 29 8.96 0.74 27.77
N SER A 30 9.45 0.78 26.52
CA SER A 30 10.66 1.52 26.13
C SER A 30 10.31 2.86 25.52
N THR A 31 10.77 3.96 26.14
CA THR A 31 10.59 5.34 25.61
C THR A 31 11.09 5.50 24.18
N PHE A 32 12.17 4.84 23.81
CA PHE A 32 12.72 4.87 22.46
C PHE A 32 11.76 4.25 21.43
N LEU A 33 11.18 3.08 21.75
CA LEU A 33 10.21 2.43 20.85
C LEU A 33 8.92 3.22 20.75
N GLN A 34 8.44 3.81 21.85
CA GLN A 34 7.28 4.69 21.85
C GLN A 34 7.49 5.88 20.92
N TYR A 35 8.67 6.52 20.99
CA TYR A 35 9.01 7.62 20.10
C TYR A 35 9.02 7.18 18.63
N LEU A 36 9.65 6.05 18.31
CA LEU A 36 9.66 5.52 16.93
C LEU A 36 8.23 5.20 16.42
N GLY A 37 7.41 4.57 17.25
CA GLY A 37 6.02 4.30 16.92
C GLY A 37 5.26 5.59 16.61
N THR A 38 5.38 6.62 17.46
CA THR A 38 4.76 7.93 17.27
C THR A 38 5.22 8.60 15.97
N VAL A 39 6.50 8.49 15.62
CA VAL A 39 7.04 9.01 14.35
C VAL A 39 6.38 8.33 13.16
N VAL A 40 6.12 7.01 13.22
CA VAL A 40 5.41 6.29 12.14
C VAL A 40 3.99 6.82 11.98
N TYR A 41 3.24 7.06 13.07
CA TYR A 41 1.91 7.67 13.01
C TYR A 41 1.95 9.06 12.37
N PHE A 42 2.92 9.90 12.77
CA PHE A 42 3.10 11.23 12.22
C PHE A 42 3.44 11.22 10.73
N LEU A 43 4.31 10.30 10.29
CA LEU A 43 4.65 10.15 8.86
C LEU A 43 3.48 9.61 8.02
N ALA A 44 2.57 8.87 8.61
CA ALA A 44 1.40 8.32 7.95
C ALA A 44 0.23 9.34 7.86
N ASP A 45 0.19 10.36 8.72
CA ASP A 45 -0.88 11.35 8.82
C ASP A 45 -1.18 12.09 7.49
N PRO A 46 -0.18 12.58 6.72
CA PRO A 46 -0.45 13.28 5.46
C PRO A 46 -1.11 12.41 4.37
N VAL A 47 -1.02 11.09 4.48
CA VAL A 47 -1.48 10.14 3.45
C VAL A 47 -2.73 9.36 3.89
N CYS A 48 -3.08 9.40 5.18
CA CYS A 48 -4.23 8.68 5.73
C CYS A 48 -4.85 9.43 6.90
N HIS A 49 -6.19 9.61 6.88
CA HIS A 49 -6.94 10.26 7.97
C HIS A 49 -6.97 9.47 9.28
N GLN A 50 -6.38 8.26 9.33
CA GLN A 50 -6.22 7.42 10.53
C GLN A 50 -7.50 7.22 11.35
N LEU A 51 -8.67 7.18 10.67
CA LEU A 51 -9.96 7.02 11.35
C LEU A 51 -10.04 5.64 12.04
N PRO A 52 -10.25 5.57 13.36
CA PRO A 52 -10.28 4.31 14.10
C PRO A 52 -11.30 3.32 13.56
N GLU A 53 -12.51 3.78 13.17
CA GLU A 53 -13.59 2.94 12.65
C GLU A 53 -13.22 2.23 11.32
N ARG A 54 -12.15 2.69 10.67
CA ARG A 54 -11.66 2.19 9.37
C ARG A 54 -10.29 1.53 9.45
N SER A 55 -9.74 1.43 10.66
CA SER A 55 -8.40 0.91 10.91
C SER A 55 -8.45 -0.48 11.52
N LEU A 56 -7.41 -1.27 11.27
CA LEU A 56 -7.14 -2.49 12.05
C LEU A 56 -6.71 -2.11 13.46
N PHE A 57 -7.14 -2.90 14.43
CA PHE A 57 -6.70 -2.74 15.82
C PHE A 57 -5.68 -3.81 16.18
N ILE A 58 -4.63 -3.41 16.88
CA ILE A 58 -3.61 -4.28 17.46
C ILE A 58 -3.48 -3.90 18.93
N ASN A 59 -3.86 -4.82 19.84
CA ASN A 59 -3.92 -4.58 21.28
C ASN A 59 -4.67 -3.27 21.63
N ASP A 60 -5.89 -3.14 21.12
CA ASP A 60 -6.79 -2.00 21.35
C ASP A 60 -6.32 -0.63 20.81
N LEU A 61 -5.18 -0.59 20.11
CA LEU A 61 -4.76 0.60 19.36
C LEU A 61 -5.00 0.44 17.86
N PRO A 62 -5.58 1.47 17.18
CA PRO A 62 -5.71 1.46 15.74
C PRO A 62 -4.33 1.54 15.08
N MET A 63 -4.15 0.88 13.94
CA MET A 63 -2.95 1.01 13.12
C MET A 63 -2.72 2.45 12.65
N ALA A 64 -1.45 2.76 12.34
CA ALA A 64 -1.03 4.07 11.84
C ALA A 64 -1.67 4.47 10.51
N VAL A 65 -2.36 3.57 9.84
CA VAL A 65 -3.15 3.82 8.62
C VAL A 65 -4.43 3.00 8.62
N CYS A 66 -5.46 3.47 7.89
CA CYS A 66 -6.68 2.69 7.72
C CYS A 66 -6.45 1.40 6.91
N ALA A 67 -7.36 0.44 7.05
CA ALA A 67 -7.27 -0.87 6.40
C ALA A 67 -7.03 -0.80 4.89
N ARG A 68 -7.69 0.15 4.18
CA ARG A 68 -7.51 0.36 2.74
C ARG A 68 -6.08 0.83 2.40
N CYS A 69 -5.57 1.84 3.12
CA CYS A 69 -4.21 2.35 2.89
C CYS A 69 -3.15 1.30 3.20
N PHE A 70 -3.31 0.55 4.30
CA PHE A 70 -2.43 -0.58 4.61
C PHE A 70 -2.40 -1.60 3.47
N ALA A 71 -3.59 -1.99 2.97
CA ALA A 71 -3.72 -2.95 1.88
C ALA A 71 -3.11 -2.45 0.56
N ILE A 72 -3.15 -1.13 0.28
CA ILE A 72 -2.48 -0.52 -0.89
C ILE A 72 -0.96 -0.71 -0.80
N TYR A 73 -0.35 -0.39 0.34
CA TYR A 73 1.09 -0.59 0.54
C TYR A 73 1.47 -2.06 0.50
N PHE A 74 0.66 -2.92 1.10
CA PHE A 74 0.88 -4.37 1.09
C PHE A 74 0.77 -4.96 -0.31
N GLY A 75 -0.22 -4.55 -1.11
CA GLY A 75 -0.36 -4.93 -2.53
C GLY A 75 0.82 -4.47 -3.38
N GLY A 76 1.31 -3.24 -3.13
CA GLY A 76 2.53 -2.72 -3.73
C GLY A 76 3.78 -3.53 -3.38
N PHE A 77 3.94 -3.88 -2.11
CA PHE A 77 5.02 -4.77 -1.67
C PHE A 77 4.95 -6.12 -2.35
N PHE A 78 3.76 -6.72 -2.42
CA PHE A 78 3.53 -8.00 -3.05
C PHE A 78 3.94 -8.02 -4.54
N ILE A 79 3.53 -7.01 -5.32
CA ILE A 79 3.89 -6.95 -6.75
C ILE A 79 5.39 -6.72 -6.97
N PHE A 80 6.08 -5.98 -6.09
CA PHE A 80 7.53 -5.82 -6.15
C PHE A 80 8.27 -7.10 -5.77
N VAL A 81 7.79 -7.87 -4.79
CA VAL A 81 8.33 -9.20 -4.47
C VAL A 81 8.18 -10.14 -5.67
N LEU A 82 7.00 -10.17 -6.30
CA LEU A 82 6.79 -10.95 -7.52
C LEU A 82 7.71 -10.50 -8.66
N ALA A 83 7.95 -9.21 -8.83
CA ALA A 83 8.87 -8.67 -9.83
C ALA A 83 10.33 -9.01 -9.54
N TRP A 84 10.68 -9.20 -8.27
CA TRP A 84 12.02 -9.66 -7.88
C TRP A 84 12.22 -11.13 -8.25
N ILE A 85 11.22 -11.99 -8.03
CA ILE A 85 11.27 -13.44 -8.30
C ILE A 85 11.08 -13.71 -9.80
N LYS A 86 10.05 -13.12 -10.40
CA LYS A 86 9.70 -13.27 -11.81
C LYS A 86 9.94 -11.97 -12.57
N GLN A 87 10.72 -12.01 -13.66
CA GLN A 87 10.88 -10.86 -14.54
C GLN A 87 9.59 -10.66 -15.34
N PHE A 88 8.80 -9.66 -14.95
CA PHE A 88 7.63 -9.25 -15.73
C PHE A 88 8.09 -8.46 -16.95
N SER A 89 8.13 -9.10 -18.12
CA SER A 89 8.43 -8.42 -19.40
C SER A 89 7.15 -7.97 -20.12
N LYS A 90 6.01 -8.60 -19.85
CA LYS A 90 4.75 -8.35 -20.56
C LYS A 90 3.95 -7.23 -19.87
N GLN A 91 3.57 -6.20 -20.63
CA GLN A 91 2.68 -5.17 -20.17
C GLN A 91 1.25 -5.71 -20.03
N TRP A 92 0.54 -5.27 -19.00
CA TRP A 92 -0.86 -5.61 -18.86
C TRP A 92 -1.71 -4.76 -19.80
N PRO A 93 -2.80 -5.28 -20.33
CA PRO A 93 -3.70 -4.52 -21.19
C PRO A 93 -4.35 -3.37 -20.42
N LYS A 94 -4.47 -2.23 -21.05
CA LYS A 94 -4.95 -0.98 -20.42
C LYS A 94 -6.34 -1.11 -19.78
N TRP A 95 -7.20 -1.98 -20.34
CA TRP A 95 -8.55 -2.17 -19.82
C TRP A 95 -8.57 -2.67 -18.37
N ILE A 96 -7.55 -3.44 -17.92
CA ILE A 96 -7.44 -3.88 -16.52
C ILE A 96 -7.31 -2.68 -15.57
N TYR A 97 -6.51 -1.67 -15.96
CA TYR A 97 -6.33 -0.47 -15.15
C TYR A 97 -7.60 0.38 -15.12
N TYR A 98 -8.29 0.52 -16.26
CA TYR A 98 -9.55 1.28 -16.32
C TYR A 98 -10.68 0.60 -15.55
N SER A 99 -10.83 -0.72 -15.67
CA SER A 99 -11.85 -1.46 -14.93
C SER A 99 -11.65 -1.39 -13.42
N ALA A 100 -10.39 -1.50 -12.97
CA ALA A 100 -10.09 -1.40 -11.55
C ALA A 100 -10.28 0.03 -11.02
N ALA A 101 -9.89 1.06 -11.77
CA ALA A 101 -10.17 2.44 -11.41
C ALA A 101 -11.68 2.70 -11.32
N PHE A 102 -12.46 2.18 -12.26
CA PHE A 102 -13.92 2.29 -12.25
C PHE A 102 -14.53 1.60 -11.01
N LEU A 103 -14.13 0.37 -10.71
CA LEU A 103 -14.60 -0.36 -9.51
C LEU A 103 -14.24 0.37 -8.22
N PHE A 104 -13.03 0.92 -8.13
CA PHE A 104 -12.59 1.69 -6.97
C PHE A 104 -13.39 2.99 -6.80
N MET A 105 -13.66 3.70 -7.91
CA MET A 105 -14.46 4.92 -7.88
C MET A 105 -15.92 4.63 -7.50
N THR A 106 -16.51 3.53 -7.99
CA THR A 106 -17.87 3.12 -7.59
C THR A 106 -17.94 2.76 -6.11
N GLU A 107 -16.92 2.10 -5.56
CA GLU A 107 -16.84 1.78 -4.13
C GLU A 107 -16.80 3.06 -3.28
N ILE A 108 -15.96 4.03 -3.63
CA ILE A 108 -15.88 5.31 -2.90
C ILE A 108 -17.21 6.07 -3.00
N LEU A 109 -17.84 6.10 -4.17
CA LEU A 109 -19.08 6.81 -4.39
C LEU A 109 -20.24 6.19 -3.59
N THR A 110 -20.35 4.87 -3.57
CA THR A 110 -21.38 4.16 -2.77
C THR A 110 -21.19 4.36 -1.27
N GLU A 111 -19.94 4.43 -0.81
CA GLU A 111 -19.62 4.75 0.59
C GLU A 111 -19.97 6.20 0.92
N TYR A 112 -19.64 7.15 0.04
CA TYR A 112 -19.96 8.57 0.21
C TYR A 112 -21.47 8.85 0.24
N LEU A 113 -22.24 8.15 -0.59
CA LEU A 113 -23.69 8.26 -0.65
C LEU A 113 -24.41 7.49 0.48
N ASN A 114 -23.68 6.85 1.41
CA ASN A 114 -24.22 6.00 2.47
C ASN A 114 -25.17 4.89 1.97
N LEU A 115 -25.05 4.50 0.70
CA LEU A 115 -25.86 3.42 0.11
C LEU A 115 -25.44 2.04 0.59
N TYR A 116 -24.21 1.91 1.06
CA TYR A 116 -23.63 0.67 1.53
C TYR A 116 -22.66 0.89 2.69
N HIS A 117 -22.86 0.16 3.79
CA HIS A 117 -21.88 0.12 4.88
C HIS A 117 -20.74 -0.80 4.47
N ASN A 118 -19.64 -0.18 4.02
CA ASN A 118 -18.52 -0.93 3.46
C ASN A 118 -17.83 -1.74 4.57
N ASN A 119 -17.91 -3.06 4.47
CA ASN A 119 -17.28 -3.98 5.39
C ASN A 119 -15.76 -3.87 5.31
N PHE A 120 -15.11 -4.07 6.42
CA PHE A 120 -13.65 -4.07 6.56
C PHE A 120 -12.93 -4.93 5.50
N GLU A 121 -13.48 -6.13 5.21
CA GLU A 121 -12.91 -7.06 4.24
C GLU A 121 -12.88 -6.50 2.82
N PHE A 122 -13.95 -5.81 2.40
CA PHE A 122 -13.99 -5.16 1.08
C PHE A 122 -12.96 -4.03 0.96
N ARG A 123 -12.74 -3.26 2.02
CA ARG A 123 -11.70 -2.21 2.05
C ARG A 123 -10.31 -2.79 1.92
N LEU A 124 -10.02 -3.92 2.56
CA LEU A 124 -8.75 -4.62 2.41
C LEU A 124 -8.57 -5.15 0.99
N LEU A 125 -9.59 -5.80 0.44
CA LEU A 125 -9.51 -6.39 -0.90
C LEU A 125 -9.34 -5.33 -1.99
N SER A 126 -10.17 -4.29 -1.97
CA SER A 126 -10.10 -3.18 -2.94
C SER A 126 -8.78 -2.43 -2.84
N GLY A 127 -8.31 -2.15 -1.62
CA GLY A 127 -7.01 -1.54 -1.38
C GLY A 127 -5.86 -2.40 -1.90
N PHE A 128 -5.90 -3.70 -1.68
CA PHE A 128 -4.86 -4.63 -2.14
C PHE A 128 -4.78 -4.68 -3.67
N ILE A 129 -5.92 -4.82 -4.35
CA ILE A 129 -6.00 -4.83 -5.82
C ILE A 129 -5.49 -3.49 -6.37
N LEU A 130 -5.96 -2.38 -5.81
CA LEU A 130 -5.50 -1.05 -6.21
C LEU A 130 -4.01 -0.88 -6.01
N GLY A 131 -3.46 -1.35 -4.89
CA GLY A 131 -2.03 -1.33 -4.59
C GLY A 131 -1.21 -2.08 -5.64
N ILE A 132 -1.62 -3.32 -5.98
CA ILE A 132 -0.98 -4.09 -7.05
C ILE A 132 -0.94 -3.29 -8.35
N LEU A 133 -2.03 -2.67 -8.75
CA LEU A 133 -2.15 -1.95 -10.02
C LEU A 133 -1.34 -0.66 -10.03
N LEU A 134 -1.40 0.16 -8.98
CA LEU A 134 -0.64 1.40 -8.87
C LEU A 134 0.87 1.13 -8.92
N PHE A 135 1.33 0.19 -8.10
CA PHE A 135 2.76 -0.15 -8.05
C PHE A 135 3.21 -0.92 -9.30
N ARG A 136 2.30 -1.60 -10.00
CA ARG A 136 2.57 -2.18 -11.32
C ARG A 136 2.83 -1.10 -12.38
N ILE A 137 2.06 -0.01 -12.39
CA ILE A 137 2.30 1.14 -13.29
C ILE A 137 3.68 1.73 -13.04
N ILE A 138 4.06 1.92 -11.77
CA ILE A 138 5.38 2.41 -11.39
C ILE A 138 6.47 1.47 -11.93
N LEU A 139 6.31 0.17 -11.75
CA LEU A 139 7.25 -0.83 -12.23
C LEU A 139 7.39 -0.81 -13.76
N GLU A 140 6.28 -0.72 -14.50
CA GLU A 140 6.29 -0.62 -15.96
C GLU A 140 6.98 0.65 -16.46
N THR A 141 6.77 1.77 -15.77
CA THR A 141 7.43 3.05 -16.09
C THR A 141 8.96 2.95 -15.92
N ILE A 142 9.40 2.35 -14.81
CA ILE A 142 10.81 2.10 -14.54
C ILE A 142 11.45 1.21 -15.63
N ILE A 143 10.74 0.18 -16.06
CA ILE A 143 11.22 -0.74 -17.11
C ILE A 143 11.32 -0.03 -18.46
N LYS A 144 10.33 0.78 -18.84
CA LYS A 144 10.30 1.55 -20.09
C LYS A 144 11.43 2.57 -20.17
N GLU A 145 11.61 3.36 -19.09
CA GLU A 145 12.64 4.40 -19.07
C GLU A 145 14.03 3.81 -19.25
N LYS A 146 14.31 2.67 -18.63
CA LYS A 146 15.58 1.98 -18.81
C LYS A 146 15.77 1.44 -20.23
N ALA A 147 14.72 0.94 -20.86
CA ALA A 147 14.79 0.48 -22.26
C ALA A 147 15.11 1.66 -23.20
N ARG A 148 14.56 2.85 -22.91
CA ARG A 148 14.81 4.09 -23.65
C ARG A 148 16.27 4.52 -23.55
N ILE A 149 16.84 4.56 -22.32
CA ILE A 149 18.23 4.95 -22.07
C ILE A 149 19.24 3.98 -22.76
N LYS A 150 18.86 2.71 -22.91
CA LYS A 150 19.75 1.72 -23.52
C LYS A 150 19.79 1.81 -25.06
N ASN A 151 18.74 2.36 -25.68
CA ASN A 151 18.56 2.43 -27.15
C ASN A 151 18.84 3.82 -27.73
N GLY A 152 19.14 4.84 -26.92
CA GLY A 152 19.61 6.16 -27.30
C GLY A 152 21.07 6.32 -26.98
#